data_53f31d500d9d69dbac8f7a6cc1caf5f7
#
_entry.id   53f31d500d9d69dbac8f7a6cc1caf5f7
#
_cell.length_a   1.000
_cell.length_b   1.000
_cell.length_c   1.000
_cell.angle_alpha   90.00
_cell.angle_beta   90.00
_cell.angle_gamma   90.00
#
_symmetry.space_group_name_H-M   'P 1'
#
loop_
_entity.id
_entity.type
_entity.pdbx_description
1 polymer ?
#
loop_
_entity_poly.entity_id
_entity_poly.type
_entity_poly.pdbx_seq_one_letter_code
_entity_poly.pdbx_strand_id
1 'polypeptide(L)'
;MKIRETIIDFATLPAQQKHDFFQQMLEFDQLIFPFASVEQLYQYVHDPEAVSVPVIQYFVGEQLIGQNIMPILKLQLQDKPIFVVTSRAGVLEQYRRSNLTLKTAIRVALRYRLRYPAIPLWFVTTLMQPKVYTLFASRSRYFYPRKGYTMPTAYQSVLELMHRYKSQVDKRGQGIYVAPALMPKVTPDQLIRLRKRSDVHYQFFMQHVPDYFDGKGLMCVCRLDFKTISETIMNLAFGKSVH
;
A
#
# COMPACT_ATOMS: atom_id res chain seq x y z
N MET A 1 -8.11 24.30 7.47
CA MET A 1 -6.86 24.15 6.70
C MET A 1 -7.19 23.46 5.38
N LYS A 2 -6.90 24.08 4.23
CA LYS A 2 -7.20 23.53 2.90
C LYS A 2 -5.98 22.72 2.41
N ILE A 3 -6.19 21.45 2.10
CA ILE A 3 -5.16 20.58 1.52
C ILE A 3 -5.33 20.61 0.00
N ARG A 4 -4.27 20.96 -0.72
CA ARG A 4 -4.17 20.87 -2.18
C ARG A 4 -3.55 19.54 -2.55
N GLU A 5 -4.04 18.91 -3.60
CA GLU A 5 -3.55 17.64 -4.12
C GLU A 5 -3.08 17.81 -5.57
N THR A 6 -1.96 17.22 -5.92
CA THR A 6 -1.48 17.06 -7.29
C THR A 6 -1.33 15.58 -7.62
N ILE A 7 -1.58 15.21 -8.87
CA ILE A 7 -1.37 13.86 -9.39
C ILE A 7 -0.58 13.97 -10.69
N ILE A 8 0.61 13.37 -10.70
CA ILE A 8 1.51 13.34 -11.85
C ILE A 8 1.79 11.88 -12.17
N ASP A 9 1.64 11.46 -13.41
CA ASP A 9 2.10 10.14 -13.84
C ASP A 9 3.57 10.21 -14.21
N PHE A 10 4.43 9.71 -13.32
CA PHE A 10 5.88 9.71 -13.48
C PHE A 10 6.32 8.97 -14.75
N ALA A 11 5.61 7.90 -15.15
CA ALA A 11 5.96 7.12 -16.32
C ALA A 11 5.91 7.95 -17.62
N THR A 12 5.03 8.96 -17.67
CA THR A 12 4.80 9.79 -18.87
C THR A 12 5.65 11.06 -18.95
N LEU A 13 6.42 11.37 -17.91
CA LEU A 13 7.27 12.58 -17.90
C LEU A 13 8.43 12.47 -18.88
N PRO A 14 8.85 13.58 -19.52
CA PRO A 14 10.11 13.67 -20.25
C PRO A 14 11.32 13.38 -19.33
N ALA A 15 12.44 12.89 -19.88
CA ALA A 15 13.60 12.45 -19.12
C ALA A 15 14.13 13.48 -18.11
N GLN A 16 14.27 14.75 -18.51
CA GLN A 16 14.73 15.81 -17.61
C GLN A 16 13.75 16.03 -16.46
N GLN A 17 12.45 16.10 -16.74
CA GLN A 17 11.43 16.28 -15.72
C GLN A 17 11.33 15.06 -14.78
N LYS A 18 11.59 13.84 -15.29
CA LYS A 18 11.70 12.64 -14.44
C LYS A 18 12.81 12.77 -13.42
N HIS A 19 13.97 13.25 -13.85
CA HIS A 19 15.12 13.41 -12.96
C HIS A 19 14.79 14.42 -11.84
N ASP A 20 14.32 15.62 -12.20
CA ASP A 20 14.01 16.67 -11.22
C ASP A 20 12.89 16.26 -10.27
N PHE A 21 11.84 15.62 -10.79
CA PHE A 21 10.73 15.15 -9.99
C PHE A 21 11.12 13.96 -9.08
N PHE A 22 12.04 13.09 -9.54
CA PHE A 22 12.58 12.02 -8.72
C PHE A 22 13.33 12.56 -7.49
N GLN A 23 14.12 13.63 -7.64
CA GLN A 23 14.80 14.25 -6.50
C GLN A 23 13.80 14.80 -5.47
N GLN A 24 12.74 15.48 -5.92
CA GLN A 24 11.67 15.96 -5.02
C GLN A 24 10.96 14.80 -4.30
N MET A 25 10.67 13.71 -5.00
CA MET A 25 10.10 12.51 -4.38
C MET A 25 11.02 11.90 -3.35
N LEU A 26 12.32 11.82 -3.65
CA LEU A 26 13.34 11.24 -2.78
C LEU A 26 13.50 12.03 -1.48
N GLU A 27 13.57 13.35 -1.58
CA GLU A 27 13.66 14.23 -0.40
C GLU A 27 12.50 13.97 0.57
N PHE A 28 11.27 13.92 0.08
CA PHE A 28 10.13 13.63 0.93
C PHE A 28 10.10 12.18 1.42
N ASP A 29 10.48 11.23 0.58
CA ASP A 29 10.51 9.81 0.93
C ASP A 29 11.48 9.55 2.09
N GLN A 30 12.65 10.19 2.09
CA GLN A 30 13.65 10.08 3.16
C GLN A 30 13.18 10.69 4.49
N LEU A 31 12.32 11.72 4.46
CA LEU A 31 11.69 12.24 5.68
C LEU A 31 10.76 11.21 6.33
N ILE A 32 10.11 10.38 5.53
CA ILE A 32 9.17 9.36 6.01
C ILE A 32 9.87 8.03 6.30
N PHE A 33 10.82 7.66 5.44
CA PHE A 33 11.55 6.39 5.48
C PHE A 33 13.06 6.64 5.52
N PRO A 34 13.61 7.08 6.67
CA PRO A 34 14.99 7.55 6.78
C PRO A 34 16.04 6.47 6.49
N PHE A 35 15.64 5.19 6.50
CA PHE A 35 16.52 4.05 6.20
C PHE A 35 16.34 3.50 4.77
N ALA A 36 15.49 4.16 3.96
CA ALA A 36 15.32 3.78 2.57
C ALA A 36 16.54 4.20 1.74
N SER A 37 17.04 3.29 0.90
CA SER A 37 18.06 3.66 -0.07
C SER A 37 17.45 4.37 -1.28
N VAL A 38 18.26 5.21 -1.93
CA VAL A 38 17.90 5.86 -3.20
C VAL A 38 17.53 4.79 -4.25
N GLU A 39 18.30 3.71 -4.30
CA GLU A 39 18.10 2.60 -5.23
C GLU A 39 16.74 1.92 -5.06
N GLN A 40 16.28 1.75 -3.81
CA GLN A 40 14.94 1.16 -3.56
C GLN A 40 13.81 2.03 -4.10
N LEU A 41 13.91 3.37 -4.00
CA LEU A 41 12.92 4.25 -4.59
C LEU A 41 13.04 4.26 -6.11
N TYR A 42 14.27 4.29 -6.63
CA TYR A 42 14.54 4.27 -8.07
C TYR A 42 13.92 3.04 -8.73
N GLN A 43 14.22 1.85 -8.24
CA GLN A 43 13.65 0.59 -8.74
C GLN A 43 12.12 0.56 -8.61
N TYR A 44 11.57 1.17 -7.57
CA TYR A 44 10.14 1.21 -7.34
C TYR A 44 9.38 2.04 -8.38
N VAL A 45 9.95 3.17 -8.84
CA VAL A 45 9.32 4.05 -9.83
C VAL A 45 9.72 3.73 -11.28
N HIS A 46 10.81 2.98 -11.47
CA HIS A 46 11.29 2.52 -12.77
C HIS A 46 11.07 1.02 -12.99
N ASP A 47 10.10 0.44 -12.28
CA ASP A 47 9.73 -0.96 -12.45
C ASP A 47 9.37 -1.23 -13.93
N PRO A 48 10.02 -2.20 -14.61
CA PRO A 48 9.84 -2.42 -16.05
C PRO A 48 8.43 -2.87 -16.44
N GLU A 49 7.70 -3.46 -15.52
CA GLU A 49 6.30 -3.87 -15.73
C GLU A 49 5.29 -2.74 -15.41
N ALA A 50 5.77 -1.58 -14.93
CA ALA A 50 4.89 -0.46 -14.63
C ALA A 50 4.41 0.24 -15.90
N VAL A 51 3.11 0.16 -16.17
CA VAL A 51 2.45 0.85 -17.29
C VAL A 51 1.99 2.26 -16.94
N SER A 52 2.01 2.62 -15.66
CA SER A 52 1.68 3.94 -15.12
C SER A 52 2.24 4.03 -13.70
N VAL A 53 2.74 5.20 -13.32
CA VAL A 53 3.27 5.46 -11.97
C VAL A 53 2.66 6.76 -11.44
N PRO A 54 1.38 6.77 -11.04
CA PRO A 54 0.77 7.93 -10.41
C PRO A 54 1.48 8.30 -9.12
N VAL A 55 2.00 9.51 -9.06
CA VAL A 55 2.56 10.13 -7.86
C VAL A 55 1.59 11.20 -7.38
N ILE A 56 1.07 10.99 -6.20
CA ILE A 56 0.13 11.89 -5.57
C ILE A 56 0.87 12.64 -4.46
N GLN A 57 0.84 13.97 -4.52
CA GLN A 57 1.43 14.84 -3.50
C GLN A 57 0.35 15.71 -2.86
N TYR A 58 0.46 15.90 -1.54
CA TYR A 58 -0.47 16.68 -0.73
C TYR A 58 0.24 17.87 -0.13
N PHE A 59 -0.35 19.07 -0.26
CA PHE A 59 0.26 20.31 0.17
C PHE A 59 -0.67 21.10 1.11
N VAL A 60 -0.05 21.78 2.06
CA VAL A 60 -0.65 22.87 2.84
C VAL A 60 0.14 24.14 2.55
N GLY A 61 -0.51 25.10 1.88
CA GLY A 61 0.25 26.16 1.22
C GLY A 61 1.23 25.57 0.22
N GLU A 62 2.52 25.86 0.38
CA GLU A 62 3.60 25.31 -0.44
C GLU A 62 4.30 24.09 0.21
N GLN A 63 4.02 23.82 1.47
CA GLN A 63 4.62 22.70 2.18
C GLN A 63 4.07 21.36 1.69
N LEU A 64 4.93 20.46 1.22
CA LEU A 64 4.62 19.07 0.95
C LEU A 64 4.43 18.33 2.29
N ILE A 65 3.24 17.83 2.53
CA ILE A 65 2.83 17.17 3.78
C ILE A 65 2.59 15.66 3.64
N GLY A 66 2.49 15.18 2.42
CA GLY A 66 2.26 13.76 2.16
C GLY A 66 2.52 13.39 0.70
N GLN A 67 2.91 12.15 0.49
CA GLN A 67 3.16 11.58 -0.82
C GLN A 67 2.64 10.15 -0.88
N ASN A 68 2.09 9.74 -2.02
CA ASN A 68 1.74 8.36 -2.31
C ASN A 68 2.17 8.03 -3.74
N ILE A 69 3.12 7.14 -3.89
CA ILE A 69 3.61 6.64 -5.17
C ILE A 69 2.94 5.31 -5.45
N MET A 70 2.26 5.17 -6.59
CA MET A 70 1.38 4.04 -6.88
C MET A 70 1.68 3.39 -8.24
N PRO A 71 2.80 2.66 -8.40
CA PRO A 71 3.03 1.91 -9.64
C PRO A 71 1.87 0.94 -9.94
N ILE A 72 1.46 0.92 -11.19
CA ILE A 72 0.47 0.01 -11.75
C ILE A 72 1.18 -0.92 -12.70
N LEU A 73 1.43 -2.13 -12.23
CA LEU A 73 2.14 -3.18 -12.98
C LEU A 73 1.16 -3.93 -13.87
N LYS A 74 1.60 -4.29 -15.09
CA LYS A 74 0.87 -5.20 -15.96
C LYS A 74 1.56 -6.55 -15.95
N LEU A 75 1.00 -7.50 -15.22
CA LEU A 75 1.57 -8.83 -15.03
C LEU A 75 0.68 -9.91 -15.69
N GLN A 76 1.24 -11.12 -15.83
CA GLN A 76 0.52 -12.29 -16.34
C GLN A 76 0.21 -13.25 -15.17
N LEU A 77 -1.07 -13.61 -15.01
CA LEU A 77 -1.52 -14.63 -14.09
C LEU A 77 -2.23 -15.74 -14.87
N GLN A 78 -1.61 -16.93 -14.95
CA GLN A 78 -2.15 -18.05 -15.76
C GLN A 78 -2.48 -17.61 -17.18
N ASP A 79 -1.51 -17.00 -17.85
CA ASP A 79 -1.58 -16.49 -19.24
C ASP A 79 -2.65 -15.41 -19.50
N LYS A 80 -3.21 -14.83 -18.43
CA LYS A 80 -4.16 -13.72 -18.52
C LYS A 80 -3.58 -12.45 -17.92
N PRO A 81 -3.73 -11.31 -18.60
CA PRO A 81 -3.23 -10.05 -18.07
C PRO A 81 -4.01 -9.63 -16.84
N ILE A 82 -3.28 -9.15 -15.83
CA ILE A 82 -3.83 -8.47 -14.66
C ILE A 82 -3.09 -7.17 -14.43
N PHE A 83 -3.74 -6.22 -13.77
CA PHE A 83 -3.08 -5.07 -13.19
C PHE A 83 -2.88 -5.26 -11.69
N VAL A 84 -1.68 -4.92 -11.22
CA VAL A 84 -1.36 -4.89 -9.81
C VAL A 84 -0.92 -3.49 -9.41
N VAL A 85 -1.70 -2.84 -8.56
CA VAL A 85 -1.36 -1.55 -7.96
C VAL A 85 -0.61 -1.81 -6.67
N THR A 86 0.54 -1.19 -6.52
CA THR A 86 1.26 -1.13 -5.25
C THR A 86 1.21 0.29 -4.69
N SER A 87 1.58 0.51 -3.43
CA SER A 87 1.53 1.83 -2.81
C SER A 87 2.70 2.01 -1.85
N ARG A 88 3.45 3.11 -2.05
CA ARG A 88 4.45 3.63 -1.12
C ARG A 88 3.97 4.99 -0.64
N ALA A 89 3.35 5.01 0.54
CA ALA A 89 2.64 6.17 1.03
C ALA A 89 3.20 6.65 2.37
N GLY A 90 3.43 7.95 2.48
CA GLY A 90 3.84 8.61 3.69
C GLY A 90 3.15 9.95 3.87
N VAL A 91 2.85 10.30 5.12
CA VAL A 91 2.27 11.59 5.52
C VAL A 91 2.98 12.04 6.80
N LEU A 92 3.34 13.31 6.88
CA LEU A 92 3.92 13.89 8.09
C LEU A 92 3.02 13.67 9.29
N GLU A 93 3.60 13.41 10.45
CA GLU A 93 2.89 12.90 11.63
C GLU A 93 1.69 13.74 12.03
N GLN A 94 1.84 15.06 12.03
CA GLN A 94 0.77 16.01 12.39
C GLN A 94 -0.44 15.97 11.43
N TYR A 95 -0.29 15.41 10.21
CA TYR A 95 -1.34 15.35 9.19
C TYR A 95 -1.93 13.95 8.98
N ARG A 96 -1.52 12.93 9.74
CA ARG A 96 -1.91 11.51 9.53
C ARG A 96 -3.40 11.20 9.81
N ARG A 97 -4.17 12.13 10.37
CA ARG A 97 -5.56 11.87 10.81
C ARG A 97 -6.61 11.92 9.70
N SER A 98 -6.26 12.29 8.48
CA SER A 98 -7.21 12.65 7.42
C SER A 98 -7.53 11.54 6.41
N ASN A 99 -6.93 10.34 6.51
CA ASN A 99 -7.06 9.25 5.53
C ASN A 99 -6.80 9.67 4.06
N LEU A 100 -5.95 10.67 3.85
CA LEU A 100 -5.68 11.29 2.54
C LEU A 100 -5.27 10.26 1.51
N THR A 101 -4.26 9.47 1.83
CA THR A 101 -3.67 8.49 0.92
C THR A 101 -4.67 7.41 0.50
N LEU A 102 -5.54 6.97 1.41
CA LEU A 102 -6.57 5.96 1.12
C LEU A 102 -7.65 6.51 0.17
N LYS A 103 -8.14 7.73 0.42
CA LYS A 103 -9.16 8.37 -0.44
C LYS A 103 -8.67 8.53 -1.88
N THR A 104 -7.42 8.96 -2.04
CA THR A 104 -6.84 9.14 -3.36
C THR A 104 -6.52 7.83 -4.03
N ALA A 105 -6.01 6.83 -3.28
CA ALA A 105 -5.79 5.49 -3.81
C ALA A 105 -7.07 4.87 -4.39
N ILE A 106 -8.20 5.01 -3.67
CA ILE A 106 -9.52 4.57 -4.16
C ILE A 106 -9.89 5.28 -5.47
N ARG A 107 -9.66 6.59 -5.57
CA ARG A 107 -9.99 7.38 -6.75
C ARG A 107 -9.12 7.00 -7.97
N VAL A 108 -7.83 6.77 -7.76
CA VAL A 108 -6.91 6.26 -8.80
C VAL A 108 -7.36 4.87 -9.26
N ALA A 109 -7.63 3.98 -8.31
CA ALA A 109 -8.12 2.63 -8.61
C ALA A 109 -9.43 2.64 -9.41
N LEU A 110 -10.39 3.49 -9.02
CA LEU A 110 -11.67 3.60 -9.73
C LEU A 110 -11.49 4.11 -11.16
N ARG A 111 -10.66 5.15 -11.37
CA ARG A 111 -10.35 5.66 -12.72
C ARG A 111 -9.72 4.57 -13.59
N TYR A 112 -8.79 3.80 -13.04
CA TYR A 112 -8.12 2.72 -13.76
C TYR A 112 -9.08 1.57 -14.08
N ARG A 113 -9.93 1.20 -13.12
CA ARG A 113 -10.98 0.20 -13.30
C ARG A 113 -12.01 0.56 -14.37
N LEU A 114 -12.39 1.83 -14.45
CA LEU A 114 -13.30 2.33 -15.49
C LEU A 114 -12.65 2.34 -16.87
N ARG A 115 -11.36 2.67 -16.94
CA ARG A 115 -10.60 2.71 -18.20
C ARG A 115 -10.33 1.32 -18.77
N TYR A 116 -10.15 0.31 -17.91
CA TYR A 116 -9.81 -1.07 -18.29
C TYR A 116 -10.75 -2.09 -17.65
N PRO A 117 -12.04 -2.09 -18.01
CA PRO A 117 -13.03 -2.94 -17.33
C PRO A 117 -12.84 -4.45 -17.52
N ALA A 118 -12.17 -4.87 -18.60
CA ALA A 118 -11.94 -6.27 -18.90
C ALA A 118 -10.73 -6.88 -18.14
N ILE A 119 -9.78 -6.06 -17.69
CA ILE A 119 -8.57 -6.54 -17.01
C ILE A 119 -8.76 -6.48 -15.50
N PRO A 120 -8.60 -7.59 -14.76
CA PRO A 120 -8.68 -7.58 -13.30
C PRO A 120 -7.65 -6.62 -12.69
N LEU A 121 -8.09 -5.80 -11.74
CA LEU A 121 -7.24 -4.87 -11.01
C LEU A 121 -7.09 -5.35 -9.55
N TRP A 122 -5.86 -5.47 -9.10
CA TRP A 122 -5.51 -5.90 -7.76
C TRP A 122 -4.70 -4.83 -7.03
N PHE A 123 -4.91 -4.70 -5.74
CA PHE A 123 -4.04 -3.93 -4.86
C PHE A 123 -3.22 -4.89 -4.04
N VAL A 124 -1.90 -4.79 -4.13
CA VAL A 124 -0.97 -5.57 -3.31
C VAL A 124 -0.01 -4.61 -2.62
N THR A 125 0.08 -4.70 -1.31
CA THR A 125 0.92 -3.82 -0.52
C THR A 125 1.54 -4.58 0.64
N THR A 126 2.75 -4.19 1.03
CA THR A 126 3.38 -4.66 2.27
C THR A 126 3.09 -3.65 3.37
N LEU A 127 2.26 -4.04 4.31
CA LEU A 127 1.89 -3.21 5.46
C LEU A 127 2.89 -3.40 6.59
N MET A 128 3.49 -2.31 6.99
CA MET A 128 4.57 -2.25 7.96
C MET A 128 4.07 -2.02 9.39
N GLN A 129 2.85 -1.54 9.55
CA GLN A 129 2.30 -1.19 10.87
C GLN A 129 0.97 -1.89 11.12
N PRO A 130 0.79 -2.53 12.28
CA PRO A 130 -0.45 -3.20 12.64
C PRO A 130 -1.66 -2.24 12.61
N LYS A 131 -1.46 -0.96 12.96
CA LYS A 131 -2.52 0.07 12.89
C LYS A 131 -3.01 0.32 11.46
N VAL A 132 -2.09 0.31 10.49
CA VAL A 132 -2.44 0.49 9.07
C VAL A 132 -3.15 -0.76 8.55
N TYR A 133 -2.67 -1.96 8.92
CA TYR A 133 -3.36 -3.20 8.59
C TYR A 133 -4.80 -3.22 9.15
N THR A 134 -4.99 -2.86 10.43
CA THR A 134 -6.32 -2.73 11.04
C THR A 134 -7.22 -1.78 10.26
N LEU A 135 -6.69 -0.63 9.80
CA LEU A 135 -7.46 0.32 9.00
C LEU A 135 -8.03 -0.33 7.73
N PHE A 136 -7.21 -1.07 6.99
CA PHE A 136 -7.65 -1.74 5.75
C PHE A 136 -8.57 -2.93 6.04
N ALA A 137 -8.16 -3.83 6.93
CA ALA A 137 -8.90 -5.05 7.25
C ALA A 137 -10.28 -4.76 7.87
N SER A 138 -10.42 -3.68 8.65
CA SER A 138 -11.70 -3.26 9.22
C SER A 138 -12.63 -2.54 8.22
N ARG A 139 -12.15 -2.13 7.04
CA ARG A 139 -12.93 -1.39 6.04
C ARG A 139 -13.37 -2.23 4.86
N SER A 140 -12.73 -3.39 4.63
CA SER A 140 -13.14 -4.30 3.56
C SER A 140 -12.99 -5.75 3.97
N ARG A 141 -14.07 -6.55 3.78
CA ARG A 141 -14.03 -8.00 3.95
C ARG A 141 -13.21 -8.71 2.87
N TYR A 142 -12.87 -8.02 1.81
CA TYR A 142 -12.09 -8.52 0.67
C TYR A 142 -10.60 -8.19 0.77
N PHE A 143 -10.14 -7.73 1.94
CA PHE A 143 -8.73 -7.46 2.22
C PHE A 143 -8.11 -8.64 2.96
N TYR A 144 -7.14 -9.30 2.35
CA TYR A 144 -6.49 -10.52 2.84
C TYR A 144 -4.98 -10.33 3.03
N PRO A 145 -4.32 -11.14 3.91
CA PRO A 145 -4.92 -12.15 4.80
C PRO A 145 -5.74 -11.51 5.91
N ARG A 146 -6.70 -12.24 6.50
CA ARG A 146 -7.49 -11.78 7.65
C ARG A 146 -7.92 -12.93 8.55
N LYS A 147 -8.10 -12.66 9.83
CA LYS A 147 -8.48 -13.67 10.83
C LYS A 147 -9.88 -14.22 10.54
N GLY A 148 -10.03 -15.55 10.67
CA GLY A 148 -11.33 -16.23 10.57
C GLY A 148 -11.85 -16.42 9.14
N TYR A 149 -11.07 -16.06 8.13
CA TYR A 149 -11.49 -16.20 6.74
C TYR A 149 -10.46 -16.95 5.91
N THR A 150 -10.91 -17.95 5.18
CA THR A 150 -10.08 -18.62 4.17
C THR A 150 -9.87 -17.68 2.99
N MET A 151 -8.61 -17.51 2.59
CA MET A 151 -8.28 -16.70 1.42
C MET A 151 -8.75 -17.42 0.15
N PRO A 152 -9.53 -16.76 -0.73
CA PRO A 152 -9.92 -17.35 -2.02
C PRO A 152 -8.70 -17.64 -2.89
N THR A 153 -8.76 -18.73 -3.68
CA THR A 153 -7.65 -19.18 -4.53
C THR A 153 -7.08 -18.09 -5.44
N ALA A 154 -7.94 -17.26 -6.03
CA ALA A 154 -7.50 -16.16 -6.90
C ALA A 154 -6.62 -15.14 -6.16
N TYR A 155 -6.91 -14.85 -4.88
CA TYR A 155 -6.11 -13.94 -4.04
C TYR A 155 -4.77 -14.57 -3.69
N GLN A 156 -4.78 -15.87 -3.36
CA GLN A 156 -3.56 -16.61 -3.08
C GLN A 156 -2.65 -16.65 -4.30
N SER A 157 -3.19 -16.91 -5.50
CA SER A 157 -2.42 -16.92 -6.75
C SER A 157 -1.76 -15.56 -7.05
N VAL A 158 -2.44 -14.45 -6.74
CA VAL A 158 -1.84 -13.11 -6.90
C VAL A 158 -0.71 -12.87 -5.89
N LEU A 159 -0.88 -13.29 -4.62
CA LEU A 159 0.21 -13.18 -3.65
C LEU A 159 1.42 -14.05 -4.02
N GLU A 160 1.18 -15.26 -4.54
CA GLU A 160 2.24 -16.15 -5.04
C GLU A 160 2.95 -15.57 -6.26
N LEU A 161 2.22 -14.93 -7.17
CA LEU A 161 2.81 -14.20 -8.28
C LEU A 161 3.72 -13.08 -7.77
N MET A 162 3.24 -12.26 -6.84
CA MET A 162 4.01 -11.16 -6.27
C MET A 162 5.19 -11.64 -5.41
N HIS A 163 5.07 -12.78 -4.74
CA HIS A 163 6.18 -13.42 -4.04
C HIS A 163 7.31 -13.82 -5.00
N ARG A 164 6.97 -14.35 -6.18
CA ARG A 164 7.97 -14.68 -7.23
C ARG A 164 8.53 -13.45 -7.92
N TYR A 165 7.69 -12.42 -8.07
CA TYR A 165 8.07 -11.16 -8.73
C TYR A 165 9.02 -10.32 -7.87
N LYS A 166 8.79 -10.27 -6.55
CA LYS A 166 9.63 -9.53 -5.61
C LYS A 166 10.61 -10.47 -4.92
N SER A 167 11.90 -10.14 -4.99
CA SER A 167 12.91 -10.80 -4.18
C SER A 167 12.68 -10.54 -2.67
N GLN A 168 13.16 -11.46 -1.81
CA GLN A 168 13.19 -11.31 -0.35
C GLN A 168 11.80 -11.35 0.36
N VAL A 169 10.84 -12.07 -0.20
CA VAL A 169 9.56 -12.32 0.47
C VAL A 169 9.57 -13.69 1.13
N ASP A 170 9.35 -13.74 2.46
CA ASP A 170 9.29 -14.97 3.24
C ASP A 170 7.85 -15.50 3.27
N LYS A 171 7.65 -16.79 2.96
CA LYS A 171 6.37 -17.47 3.15
C LYS A 171 6.32 -18.07 4.55
N ARG A 172 5.47 -17.56 5.45
CA ARG A 172 5.35 -18.00 6.85
C ARG A 172 4.16 -18.92 7.11
N GLY A 173 3.36 -19.20 6.10
CA GLY A 173 2.17 -20.07 6.19
C GLY A 173 1.33 -20.01 4.94
N GLN A 174 0.18 -20.67 4.96
CA GLN A 174 -0.75 -20.61 3.84
C GLN A 174 -1.33 -19.19 3.71
N GLY A 175 -1.00 -18.52 2.61
CA GLY A 175 -1.45 -17.14 2.35
C GLY A 175 -0.79 -16.07 3.23
N ILE A 176 0.23 -16.41 4.01
CA ILE A 176 1.00 -15.45 4.84
C ILE A 176 2.36 -15.23 4.22
N TYR A 177 2.57 -14.04 3.70
CA TYR A 177 3.82 -13.59 3.09
C TYR A 177 4.31 -12.35 3.81
N VAL A 178 5.58 -12.34 4.15
CA VAL A 178 6.24 -11.26 4.89
C VAL A 178 7.42 -10.76 4.06
N ALA A 179 7.49 -9.47 3.86
CA ALA A 179 8.55 -8.83 3.09
C ALA A 179 9.32 -7.84 3.96
N PRO A 180 10.59 -7.55 3.61
CA PRO A 180 11.30 -6.43 4.21
C PRO A 180 10.50 -5.15 4.07
N ALA A 181 10.48 -4.36 5.12
CA ALA A 181 9.74 -3.11 5.19
C ALA A 181 10.60 -2.03 5.84
N LEU A 182 10.44 -0.80 5.36
CA LEU A 182 11.21 0.34 5.82
C LEU A 182 10.53 0.96 7.04
N MET A 183 10.87 0.48 8.23
CA MET A 183 10.28 0.99 9.47
C MET A 183 11.26 1.83 10.28
N PRO A 184 10.80 2.89 10.93
CA PRO A 184 11.51 3.44 12.07
C PRO A 184 11.53 2.40 13.19
N LYS A 185 12.69 2.26 13.87
CA LYS A 185 12.81 1.36 15.03
C LYS A 185 11.75 1.73 16.08
N VAL A 186 11.03 0.72 16.56
CA VAL A 186 10.02 0.87 17.62
C VAL A 186 10.72 0.73 18.98
N THR A 187 10.40 1.61 19.92
CA THR A 187 10.97 1.54 21.27
C THR A 187 10.32 0.40 22.08
N PRO A 188 11.01 -0.18 23.09
CA PRO A 188 10.45 -1.21 23.97
C PRO A 188 9.10 -0.81 24.59
N ASP A 189 8.95 0.44 25.00
CA ASP A 189 7.70 0.96 25.57
C ASP A 189 6.56 0.99 24.56
N GLN A 190 6.86 1.32 23.31
CA GLN A 190 5.90 1.24 22.23
C GLN A 190 5.45 -0.22 22.01
N LEU A 191 6.37 -1.19 22.04
CA LEU A 191 6.04 -2.62 21.92
C LEU A 191 5.12 -3.09 23.06
N ILE A 192 5.37 -2.70 24.30
CA ILE A 192 4.53 -3.04 25.44
C ILE A 192 3.11 -2.49 25.26
N ARG A 193 2.97 -1.24 24.85
CA ARG A 193 1.66 -0.62 24.56
C ARG A 193 0.94 -1.31 23.42
N LEU A 194 1.67 -1.73 22.41
CA LEU A 194 1.13 -2.40 21.24
C LEU A 194 0.59 -3.81 21.58
N ARG A 195 1.29 -4.57 22.44
CA ARG A 195 0.86 -5.93 22.90
C ARG A 195 -0.43 -5.90 23.74
N LYS A 196 -0.79 -4.79 24.36
CA LYS A 196 -2.00 -4.63 25.18
C LYS A 196 -3.27 -4.38 24.37
N ARG A 197 -3.20 -4.23 23.05
CA ARG A 197 -4.39 -3.98 22.22
C ARG A 197 -5.17 -5.25 21.97
N SER A 198 -6.50 -5.19 22.19
CA SER A 198 -7.43 -6.31 22.02
C SER A 198 -8.12 -6.36 20.64
N ASP A 199 -7.80 -5.42 19.74
CA ASP A 199 -8.36 -5.41 18.39
C ASP A 199 -7.98 -6.68 17.62
N VAL A 200 -8.98 -7.34 17.03
CA VAL A 200 -8.83 -8.64 16.37
C VAL A 200 -7.86 -8.60 15.18
N HIS A 201 -7.89 -7.52 14.42
CA HIS A 201 -7.01 -7.36 13.25
C HIS A 201 -5.59 -7.04 13.70
N TYR A 202 -5.47 -6.25 14.77
CA TYR A 202 -4.20 -5.95 15.38
C TYR A 202 -3.49 -7.22 15.89
N GLN A 203 -4.22 -8.06 16.63
CA GLN A 203 -3.69 -9.33 17.16
C GLN A 203 -3.30 -10.28 16.02
N PHE A 204 -4.11 -10.36 14.97
CA PHE A 204 -3.79 -11.14 13.79
C PHE A 204 -2.46 -10.71 13.17
N PHE A 205 -2.27 -9.41 12.96
CA PHE A 205 -1.02 -8.89 12.42
C PHE A 205 0.17 -9.27 13.31
N MET A 206 0.07 -9.03 14.62
CA MET A 206 1.13 -9.30 15.58
C MET A 206 1.49 -10.79 15.69
N GLN A 207 0.50 -11.67 15.49
CA GLN A 207 0.71 -13.12 15.46
C GLN A 207 1.56 -13.57 14.26
N HIS A 208 1.36 -12.95 13.08
CA HIS A 208 2.04 -13.36 11.85
C HIS A 208 3.33 -12.57 11.55
N VAL A 209 3.46 -11.38 12.11
CA VAL A 209 4.63 -10.50 11.96
C VAL A 209 5.10 -10.01 13.33
N PRO A 210 5.52 -10.92 14.23
CA PRO A 210 5.99 -10.54 15.56
C PRO A 210 7.28 -9.71 15.52
N ASP A 211 8.02 -9.82 14.42
CA ASP A 211 9.27 -9.12 14.09
C ASP A 211 9.06 -7.89 13.19
N TYR A 212 7.85 -7.30 13.17
CA TYR A 212 7.58 -6.12 12.35
C TYR A 212 8.47 -4.91 12.71
N PHE A 213 8.91 -4.85 13.98
CA PHE A 213 9.82 -3.82 14.47
C PHE A 213 11.27 -4.00 13.99
N ASP A 214 11.62 -5.15 13.43
CA ASP A 214 12.90 -5.41 12.74
C ASP A 214 12.82 -5.10 11.24
N GLY A 215 11.81 -4.35 10.81
CA GLY A 215 11.62 -3.96 9.43
C GLY A 215 10.96 -5.04 8.57
N LYS A 216 10.01 -5.78 9.15
CA LYS A 216 9.18 -6.75 8.43
C LYS A 216 7.75 -6.23 8.28
N GLY A 217 7.11 -6.55 7.17
CA GLY A 217 5.73 -6.17 6.88
C GLY A 217 4.91 -7.31 6.31
N LEU A 218 3.60 -7.31 6.59
CA LEU A 218 2.66 -8.27 6.06
C LEU A 218 2.26 -7.89 4.63
N MET A 219 2.48 -8.79 3.67
CA MET A 219 1.99 -8.60 2.32
C MET A 219 0.48 -8.87 2.28
N CYS A 220 -0.26 -7.90 1.81
CA CYS A 220 -1.72 -7.93 1.76
C CYS A 220 -2.21 -7.74 0.33
N VAL A 221 -3.37 -8.32 0.04
CA VAL A 221 -4.00 -8.29 -1.28
C VAL A 221 -5.48 -7.96 -1.19
N CYS A 222 -5.95 -7.18 -2.15
CA CYS A 222 -7.36 -6.85 -2.31
C CYS A 222 -7.70 -6.77 -3.80
N ARG A 223 -8.81 -7.36 -4.23
CA ARG A 223 -9.30 -7.17 -5.60
C ARG A 223 -10.05 -5.84 -5.68
N LEU A 224 -9.65 -4.98 -6.60
CA LEU A 224 -10.27 -3.67 -6.82
C LEU A 224 -11.39 -3.77 -7.87
N ASP A 225 -12.42 -4.56 -7.58
CA ASP A 225 -13.67 -4.56 -8.34
C ASP A 225 -14.67 -3.54 -7.77
N PHE A 226 -15.76 -3.29 -8.49
CA PHE A 226 -16.76 -2.31 -8.05
C PHE A 226 -17.39 -2.65 -6.70
N LYS A 227 -17.55 -3.94 -6.39
CA LYS A 227 -18.12 -4.41 -5.12
C LYS A 227 -17.19 -4.04 -3.96
N THR A 228 -15.91 -4.34 -4.09
CA THR A 228 -14.90 -4.03 -3.07
C THR A 228 -14.71 -2.52 -2.88
N ILE A 229 -14.64 -1.77 -4.00
CA ILE A 229 -14.48 -0.32 -3.97
C ILE A 229 -15.69 0.34 -3.30
N SER A 230 -16.92 -0.03 -3.68
CA SER A 230 -18.14 0.52 -3.08
C SER A 230 -18.27 0.19 -1.60
N GLU A 231 -17.98 -1.06 -1.19
CA GLU A 231 -17.95 -1.44 0.23
C GLU A 231 -16.97 -0.59 1.03
N THR A 232 -15.76 -0.42 0.51
CA THR A 232 -14.73 0.37 1.18
C THR A 232 -15.14 1.83 1.32
N ILE A 233 -15.71 2.43 0.28
CA ILE A 233 -16.22 3.81 0.32
C ILE A 233 -17.33 3.96 1.35
N MET A 234 -18.31 3.05 1.34
CA MET A 234 -19.42 3.07 2.28
C MET A 234 -18.94 2.94 3.73
N ASN A 235 -18.04 1.99 4.00
CA ASN A 235 -17.50 1.77 5.34
C ASN A 235 -16.64 2.96 5.82
N LEU A 236 -15.95 3.65 4.92
CA LEU A 236 -15.23 4.89 5.25
C LEU A 236 -16.19 6.04 5.54
N ALA A 237 -17.25 6.20 4.74
CA ALA A 237 -18.22 7.28 4.89
C ALA A 237 -19.03 7.15 6.19
N PHE A 238 -19.45 5.94 6.54
CA PHE A 238 -20.29 5.68 7.72
C PHE A 238 -19.50 5.23 8.96
N GLY A 239 -18.17 5.24 8.92
CA GLY A 239 -17.35 4.80 10.05
C GLY A 239 -17.53 3.32 10.45
N LYS A 240 -18.15 2.49 9.58
CA LYS A 240 -18.43 1.09 9.90
C LYS A 240 -17.16 0.25 9.84
N SER A 241 -17.04 -0.71 10.78
CA SER A 241 -16.00 -1.72 10.79
C SER A 241 -16.57 -3.07 10.41
N VAL A 242 -15.83 -3.82 9.59
CA VAL A 242 -16.14 -5.21 9.21
C VAL A 242 -15.29 -6.13 10.09
N HIS A 243 -15.95 -6.97 10.84
CA HIS A 243 -15.34 -7.97 11.72
C HIS A 243 -15.29 -9.34 11.06
#